data_a0b12f3dcfcb0783f3bc5b456b353599
#
_entry.id   a0b12f3dcfcb0783f3bc5b456b353599
#
_cell.length_a   1.000
_cell.length_b   1.000
_cell.length_c   1.000
_cell.angle_alpha   90.00
_cell.angle_beta   90.00
_cell.angle_gamma   90.00
#
_symmetry.space_group_name_H-M   'P 1'
#
loop_
_entity.id
_entity.type
_entity.pdbx_description
1 polymer ?
#
loop_
_entity_poly.entity_id
_entity_poly.type
_entity_poly.pdbx_seq_one_letter_code
_entity_poly.pdbx_strand_id
1 'polypeptide(L)'
;MNGTNKRKIIIATGGTGGHIFPAYSLAKNFIKNKYSVEIITDKRGLKYLNKHKEIKLISINSATIFKKNIINLFISIFIIFFSYIRSLIILYKAKPMVVFGMGGHASFPVCAAARTLNIPFIIYENNIQIGKSNKYLLPLAYKMFVSYKDLIGIEKKYNHKVIVTGNIIREEILNFKKNNQLRSESLNILVLGGSQAAKSFGELLPRVFERCVTKNIKIKIFQQCIESQTVKLNEIYKKLNFNFELFNFTNNITEYFSKTELVITRSGSSVTSELINCRIPFISIPYPHATDSHQDKNAAYFEKKGYGLLVKEAHVHEKLFPLIKSLYKDRKLLNKIIEKQKKHSDKKVFLKINRVIEILKNE
;
A
#
# COMPACT_ATOMS: atom_id res chain seq x y z
N MET A 1 -12.22 41.24 -4.87
CA MET A 1 -11.99 39.82 -5.08
C MET A 1 -11.14 39.29 -3.93
N ASN A 2 -11.76 38.81 -2.86
CA ASN A 2 -11.07 38.28 -1.69
C ASN A 2 -10.55 36.87 -2.00
N GLY A 3 -9.33 36.78 -2.49
CA GLY A 3 -8.59 35.53 -2.59
C GLY A 3 -8.28 35.03 -1.19
N THR A 4 -9.14 34.17 -0.63
CA THR A 4 -8.81 33.43 0.59
C THR A 4 -7.51 32.68 0.35
N ASN A 5 -6.43 33.14 0.99
CA ASN A 5 -5.10 32.56 0.88
C ASN A 5 -5.21 31.12 1.41
N LYS A 6 -5.46 30.14 0.51
CA LYS A 6 -5.63 28.72 0.89
C LYS A 6 -4.36 28.26 1.56
N ARG A 7 -4.45 27.84 2.83
CA ARG A 7 -3.29 27.28 3.54
C ARG A 7 -2.73 26.08 2.76
N LYS A 8 -1.43 26.10 2.54
CA LYS A 8 -0.73 25.11 1.72
C LYS A 8 -0.28 23.91 2.54
N ILE A 9 -0.47 22.72 2.00
CA ILE A 9 0.04 21.45 2.52
C ILE A 9 0.93 20.83 1.46
N ILE A 10 2.10 20.33 1.86
CA ILE A 10 2.99 19.57 0.99
C ILE A 10 3.00 18.12 1.45
N ILE A 11 2.82 17.20 0.51
CA ILE A 11 2.88 15.76 0.73
C ILE A 11 4.13 15.21 0.02
N ALA A 12 5.05 14.62 0.78
CA ALA A 12 6.26 14.01 0.27
C ALA A 12 6.10 12.49 0.24
N THR A 13 6.25 11.90 -0.93
CA THR A 13 6.09 10.45 -1.13
C THR A 13 7.00 9.95 -2.23
N GLY A 14 7.25 8.64 -2.31
CA GLY A 14 8.03 8.07 -3.41
C GLY A 14 8.01 6.54 -3.39
N GLY A 15 8.61 5.96 -4.43
CA GLY A 15 8.75 4.52 -4.56
C GLY A 15 7.58 3.85 -5.27
N THR A 16 6.92 2.91 -4.59
CA THR A 16 5.86 2.06 -5.17
C THR A 16 4.47 2.56 -4.83
N GLY A 17 3.45 1.98 -5.46
CA GLY A 17 2.04 2.30 -5.22
C GLY A 17 1.63 2.25 -3.74
N GLY A 18 2.33 1.46 -2.90
CA GLY A 18 2.06 1.35 -1.47
C GLY A 18 2.17 2.66 -0.67
N HIS A 19 2.98 3.63 -1.15
CA HIS A 19 3.07 4.97 -0.57
C HIS A 19 2.33 6.02 -1.41
N ILE A 20 2.29 5.81 -2.72
CA ILE A 20 1.74 6.77 -3.69
C ILE A 20 0.22 6.87 -3.57
N PHE A 21 -0.50 5.74 -3.54
CA PHE A 21 -1.97 5.76 -3.45
C PHE A 21 -2.49 6.35 -2.14
N PRO A 22 -1.93 6.03 -0.96
CA PRO A 22 -2.28 6.74 0.27
C PRO A 22 -1.98 8.24 0.21
N ALA A 23 -0.85 8.66 -0.38
CA ALA A 23 -0.51 10.06 -0.56
C ALA A 23 -1.52 10.80 -1.44
N TYR A 24 -1.92 10.19 -2.55
CA TYR A 24 -2.94 10.72 -3.44
C TYR A 24 -4.31 10.82 -2.75
N SER A 25 -4.73 9.78 -2.03
CA SER A 25 -5.99 9.78 -1.27
C SER A 25 -6.01 10.88 -0.20
N LEU A 26 -4.88 11.09 0.48
CA LEU A 26 -4.72 12.16 1.46
C LEU A 26 -4.79 13.55 0.80
N ALA A 27 -4.13 13.72 -0.36
CA ALA A 27 -4.18 14.96 -1.12
C ALA A 27 -5.63 15.30 -1.53
N LYS A 28 -6.39 14.34 -2.06
CA LYS A 28 -7.80 14.54 -2.39
C LYS A 28 -8.63 14.97 -1.18
N ASN A 29 -8.42 14.33 -0.03
CA ASN A 29 -9.11 14.71 1.21
C ASN A 29 -8.79 16.16 1.60
N PHE A 30 -7.55 16.61 1.53
CA PHE A 30 -7.17 17.99 1.86
C PHE A 30 -7.72 19.00 0.84
N ILE A 31 -7.71 18.68 -0.46
CA ILE A 31 -8.32 19.53 -1.48
C ILE A 31 -9.82 19.69 -1.24
N LYS A 32 -10.53 18.60 -0.89
CA LYS A 32 -11.94 18.62 -0.50
C LYS A 32 -12.21 19.53 0.71
N ASN A 33 -11.24 19.60 1.64
CA ASN A 33 -11.25 20.49 2.80
C ASN A 33 -10.66 21.89 2.51
N LYS A 34 -10.58 22.30 1.24
CA LYS A 34 -10.18 23.63 0.76
C LYS A 34 -8.72 24.01 1.03
N TYR A 35 -7.83 23.06 1.29
CA TYR A 35 -6.39 23.31 1.32
C TYR A 35 -5.79 23.36 -0.09
N SER A 36 -4.71 24.13 -0.26
CA SER A 36 -3.85 24.03 -1.45
C SER A 36 -2.86 22.89 -1.22
N VAL A 37 -2.78 21.93 -2.16
CA VAL A 37 -1.94 20.73 -1.99
C VAL A 37 -0.96 20.59 -3.13
N GLU A 38 0.31 20.34 -2.81
CA GLU A 38 1.34 19.95 -3.76
C GLU A 38 1.95 18.61 -3.32
N ILE A 39 2.30 17.74 -4.28
CA ILE A 39 2.98 16.47 -4.00
C ILE A 39 4.41 16.54 -4.51
N ILE A 40 5.37 16.29 -3.61
CA ILE A 40 6.79 16.09 -3.96
C ILE A 40 7.04 14.58 -4.04
N THR A 41 7.56 14.12 -5.19
CA THR A 41 7.77 12.69 -5.43
C THR A 41 8.98 12.40 -6.31
N ASP A 42 9.40 11.14 -6.39
CA ASP A 42 10.46 10.69 -7.31
C ASP A 42 9.91 10.32 -8.70
N LYS A 43 10.81 9.99 -9.64
CA LYS A 43 10.45 9.57 -11.00
C LYS A 43 9.49 8.37 -11.03
N ARG A 44 9.57 7.47 -10.05
CA ARG A 44 8.68 6.31 -9.96
C ARG A 44 7.26 6.74 -9.55
N GLY A 45 7.16 7.64 -8.58
CA GLY A 45 5.87 8.17 -8.15
C GLY A 45 5.17 9.00 -9.22
N LEU A 46 5.93 9.75 -10.03
CA LEU A 46 5.36 10.49 -11.17
C LEU A 46 4.62 9.58 -12.15
N LYS A 47 5.13 8.36 -12.43
CA LYS A 47 4.46 7.42 -13.34
C LYS A 47 3.02 7.09 -12.91
N TYR A 48 2.76 7.05 -11.60
CA TYR A 48 1.43 6.78 -11.05
C TYR A 48 0.54 8.03 -11.02
N LEU A 49 1.13 9.22 -10.82
CA LEU A 49 0.41 10.45 -10.53
C LEU A 49 0.20 11.36 -11.74
N ASN A 50 0.96 11.22 -12.82
CA ASN A 50 0.91 12.12 -13.99
C ASN A 50 -0.47 12.25 -14.65
N LYS A 51 -1.36 11.29 -14.42
CA LYS A 51 -2.74 11.32 -14.93
C LYS A 51 -3.65 12.27 -14.13
N HIS A 52 -3.21 12.71 -12.96
CA HIS A 52 -4.00 13.48 -12.00
C HIS A 52 -3.60 14.96 -12.06
N LYS A 53 -4.14 15.68 -13.06
CA LYS A 53 -3.81 17.09 -13.34
C LYS A 53 -4.28 18.07 -12.26
N GLU A 54 -5.17 17.64 -11.36
CA GLU A 54 -5.72 18.45 -10.27
C GLU A 54 -4.73 18.72 -9.12
N ILE A 55 -3.59 18.00 -9.09
CA ILE A 55 -2.58 18.14 -8.06
C ILE A 55 -1.25 18.56 -8.70
N LYS A 56 -0.67 19.64 -8.20
CA LYS A 56 0.67 20.06 -8.64
C LYS A 56 1.71 19.06 -8.15
N LEU A 57 2.45 18.47 -9.10
CA LEU A 57 3.50 17.49 -8.84
C LEU A 57 4.88 18.16 -8.99
N ILE A 58 5.76 17.89 -8.03
CA ILE A 58 7.15 18.35 -8.05
C ILE A 58 8.06 17.12 -7.96
N SER A 59 8.97 16.99 -8.92
CA SER A 59 9.92 15.88 -8.95
C SER A 59 11.18 16.22 -8.18
N ILE A 60 11.63 15.27 -7.35
CA ILE A 60 12.99 15.26 -6.78
C ILE A 60 13.66 13.92 -7.05
N ASN A 61 14.98 13.90 -7.02
CA ASN A 61 15.70 12.65 -7.07
C ASN A 61 15.61 11.93 -5.72
N SER A 62 15.64 10.61 -5.74
CA SER A 62 15.66 9.81 -4.52
C SER A 62 16.65 8.67 -4.62
N ALA A 63 17.32 8.37 -3.50
CA ALA A 63 18.22 7.24 -3.41
C ALA A 63 18.08 6.55 -2.06
N THR A 64 18.54 5.31 -1.97
CA THR A 64 18.65 4.57 -0.71
C THR A 64 20.10 4.56 -0.24
N ILE A 65 20.33 4.85 1.03
CA ILE A 65 21.66 4.76 1.67
C ILE A 65 22.06 3.32 2.03
N PHE A 66 21.12 2.37 1.96
CA PHE A 66 21.39 0.97 2.32
C PHE A 66 21.90 0.19 1.11
N LYS A 67 23.13 0.51 0.66
CA LYS A 67 23.81 -0.20 -0.43
C LYS A 67 25.06 -0.90 0.09
N LYS A 68 25.35 -2.11 -0.45
CA LYS A 68 26.50 -2.90 -0.06
C LYS A 68 27.83 -2.34 -0.63
N ASN A 69 27.78 -1.63 -1.76
CA ASN A 69 28.95 -1.07 -2.40
C ASN A 69 29.18 0.37 -1.91
N ILE A 70 30.41 0.67 -1.48
CA ILE A 70 30.81 1.96 -0.90
C ILE A 70 30.66 3.11 -1.91
N ILE A 71 31.02 2.90 -3.18
CA ILE A 71 30.88 3.91 -4.24
C ILE A 71 29.40 4.26 -4.41
N ASN A 72 28.54 3.27 -4.47
CA ASN A 72 27.09 3.47 -4.57
C ASN A 72 26.50 4.14 -3.33
N LEU A 73 27.12 3.97 -2.16
CA LEU A 73 26.74 4.68 -0.94
C LEU A 73 27.06 6.16 -1.05
N PHE A 74 28.27 6.54 -1.48
CA PHE A 74 28.65 7.94 -1.70
C PHE A 74 27.73 8.62 -2.72
N ILE A 75 27.47 7.98 -3.85
CA ILE A 75 26.52 8.49 -4.87
C ILE A 75 25.13 8.71 -4.24
N SER A 76 24.67 7.81 -3.41
CA SER A 76 23.37 7.93 -2.74
C SER A 76 23.33 9.10 -1.76
N ILE A 77 24.42 9.33 -1.02
CA ILE A 77 24.55 10.47 -0.10
C ILE A 77 24.50 11.79 -0.89
N PHE A 78 25.22 11.90 -2.00
CA PHE A 78 25.17 13.09 -2.88
C PHE A 78 23.76 13.32 -3.41
N ILE A 79 23.08 12.30 -3.92
CA ILE A 79 21.69 12.42 -4.41
C ILE A 79 20.77 12.93 -3.30
N ILE A 80 20.87 12.38 -2.08
CA ILE A 80 20.05 12.79 -0.94
C ILE A 80 20.37 14.23 -0.53
N PHE A 81 21.64 14.61 -0.51
CA PHE A 81 22.07 15.97 -0.18
C PHE A 81 21.51 17.00 -1.19
N PHE A 82 21.66 16.78 -2.48
CA PHE A 82 21.08 17.67 -3.49
C PHE A 82 19.55 17.71 -3.43
N SER A 83 18.92 16.59 -3.13
CA SER A 83 17.46 16.54 -2.95
C SER A 83 17.02 17.29 -1.70
N TYR A 84 17.83 17.28 -0.64
CA TYR A 84 17.59 18.09 0.54
C TYR A 84 17.71 19.59 0.25
N ILE A 85 18.79 20.05 -0.42
CA ILE A 85 18.94 21.45 -0.83
C ILE A 85 17.78 21.91 -1.73
N ARG A 86 17.41 21.09 -2.72
CA ARG A 86 16.25 21.37 -3.57
C ARG A 86 14.96 21.47 -2.76
N SER A 87 14.78 20.60 -1.77
CA SER A 87 13.62 20.63 -0.87
C SER A 87 13.58 21.88 -0.02
N LEU A 88 14.74 22.36 0.48
CA LEU A 88 14.83 23.65 1.20
C LEU A 88 14.30 24.79 0.33
N ILE A 89 14.78 24.89 -0.92
CA ILE A 89 14.34 25.94 -1.85
C ILE A 89 12.82 25.86 -2.12
N ILE A 90 12.30 24.64 -2.35
CA ILE A 90 10.88 24.43 -2.62
C ILE A 90 10.05 24.85 -1.39
N LEU A 91 10.41 24.39 -0.20
CA LEU A 91 9.67 24.67 1.02
C LEU A 91 9.74 26.14 1.45
N TYR A 92 10.93 26.77 1.28
CA TYR A 92 11.10 28.20 1.57
C TYR A 92 10.20 29.07 0.68
N LYS A 93 10.09 28.74 -0.61
CA LYS A 93 9.22 29.46 -1.55
C LYS A 93 7.73 29.14 -1.31
N ALA A 94 7.42 27.88 -1.01
CA ALA A 94 6.03 27.42 -0.87
C ALA A 94 5.39 27.81 0.47
N LYS A 95 6.19 27.98 1.54
CA LYS A 95 5.77 28.28 2.93
C LYS A 95 4.56 27.44 3.37
N PRO A 96 4.66 26.10 3.31
CA PRO A 96 3.51 25.27 3.69
C PRO A 96 3.28 25.34 5.19
N MET A 97 2.01 25.20 5.60
CA MET A 97 1.61 25.08 6.98
C MET A 97 2.14 23.79 7.63
N VAL A 98 2.20 22.72 6.84
CA VAL A 98 2.67 21.39 7.28
C VAL A 98 3.18 20.58 6.10
N VAL A 99 4.15 19.70 6.37
CA VAL A 99 4.65 18.70 5.44
C VAL A 99 4.24 17.31 5.91
N PHE A 100 3.74 16.48 4.99
CA PHE A 100 3.46 15.07 5.23
C PHE A 100 4.51 14.18 4.58
N GLY A 101 5.24 13.39 5.37
CA GLY A 101 6.12 12.33 4.89
C GLY A 101 5.37 10.99 4.83
N MET A 102 4.97 10.57 3.62
CA MET A 102 4.18 9.36 3.41
C MET A 102 5.02 8.09 3.22
N GLY A 103 6.31 8.17 3.51
CA GLY A 103 7.26 7.08 3.28
C GLY A 103 7.88 7.09 1.88
N GLY A 104 8.75 6.08 1.65
CA GLY A 104 9.63 6.07 0.48
C GLY A 104 10.85 6.97 0.65
N HIS A 105 11.87 6.76 -0.20
CA HIS A 105 13.15 7.46 -0.06
C HIS A 105 13.05 8.97 -0.35
N ALA A 106 12.05 9.40 -1.12
CA ALA A 106 11.85 10.81 -1.44
C ALA A 106 11.29 11.62 -0.26
N SER A 107 10.58 11.00 0.69
CA SER A 107 10.01 11.74 1.84
C SER A 107 11.07 12.20 2.82
N PHE A 108 12.20 11.46 2.96
CA PHE A 108 13.24 11.77 3.94
C PHE A 108 13.87 13.15 3.74
N PRO A 109 14.44 13.52 2.57
CA PRO A 109 15.06 14.83 2.37
C PRO A 109 14.06 15.98 2.50
N VAL A 110 12.79 15.78 2.14
CA VAL A 110 11.74 16.81 2.27
C VAL A 110 11.39 17.06 3.73
N CYS A 111 11.22 16.01 4.54
CA CYS A 111 10.94 16.14 5.96
C CYS A 111 12.14 16.73 6.73
N ALA A 112 13.37 16.36 6.36
CA ALA A 112 14.58 16.95 6.93
C ALA A 112 14.65 18.46 6.63
N ALA A 113 14.37 18.86 5.38
CA ALA A 113 14.31 20.26 5.00
C ALA A 113 13.19 21.03 5.72
N ALA A 114 12.04 20.42 5.95
CA ALA A 114 10.96 21.00 6.74
C ALA A 114 11.43 21.30 8.17
N ARG A 115 12.16 20.36 8.80
CA ARG A 115 12.73 20.57 10.14
C ARG A 115 13.68 21.74 10.18
N THR A 116 14.57 21.87 9.21
CA THR A 116 15.54 22.98 9.11
C THR A 116 14.85 24.34 8.98
N LEU A 117 13.73 24.40 8.27
CA LEU A 117 12.94 25.62 8.09
C LEU A 117 11.91 25.85 9.20
N ASN A 118 11.96 25.08 10.30
CA ASN A 118 10.97 25.11 11.40
C ASN A 118 9.51 24.92 10.91
N ILE A 119 9.31 24.22 9.79
CA ILE A 119 7.99 23.84 9.30
C ILE A 119 7.61 22.53 9.98
N PRO A 120 6.46 22.46 10.69
CA PRO A 120 6.01 21.20 11.29
C PRO A 120 5.83 20.13 10.22
N PHE A 121 6.26 18.90 10.52
CA PHE A 121 6.02 17.77 9.64
C PHE A 121 5.48 16.57 10.39
N ILE A 122 4.62 15.83 9.70
CA ILE A 122 3.96 14.62 10.18
C ILE A 122 4.42 13.48 9.29
N ILE A 123 4.79 12.34 9.87
CA ILE A 123 5.15 11.13 9.14
C ILE A 123 4.02 10.10 9.23
N TYR A 124 3.87 9.29 8.21
CA TYR A 124 2.89 8.22 8.15
C TYR A 124 3.56 6.87 7.96
N GLU A 125 3.12 5.87 8.73
CA GLU A 125 3.57 4.48 8.61
C GLU A 125 2.37 3.56 8.41
N ASN A 126 2.34 2.90 7.28
CA ASN A 126 1.29 1.96 6.93
C ASN A 126 1.62 0.50 7.23
N ASN A 127 2.88 0.16 7.50
CA ASN A 127 3.30 -1.19 7.85
C ASN A 127 3.19 -1.44 9.36
N ILE A 128 3.21 -2.72 9.74
CA ILE A 128 3.22 -3.13 11.16
C ILE A 128 4.57 -2.88 11.84
N GLN A 129 5.61 -2.63 11.07
CA GLN A 129 6.91 -2.24 11.59
C GLN A 129 7.31 -0.88 11.02
N ILE A 130 7.88 -0.02 11.88
CA ILE A 130 8.40 1.27 11.44
C ILE A 130 9.54 1.10 10.44
N GLY A 131 9.41 1.76 9.28
CA GLY A 131 10.47 1.83 8.27
C GLY A 131 11.65 2.67 8.72
N LYS A 132 12.84 2.37 8.20
CA LYS A 132 14.09 3.06 8.60
C LYS A 132 14.01 4.58 8.47
N SER A 133 13.49 5.09 7.35
CA SER A 133 13.34 6.55 7.16
C SER A 133 12.46 7.17 8.24
N ASN A 134 11.31 6.57 8.54
CA ASN A 134 10.41 7.04 9.57
C ASN A 134 11.03 6.94 10.97
N LYS A 135 11.85 5.91 11.24
CA LYS A 135 12.56 5.75 12.51
C LYS A 135 13.54 6.92 12.77
N TYR A 136 14.28 7.35 11.73
CA TYR A 136 15.18 8.50 11.84
C TYR A 136 14.45 9.85 11.91
N LEU A 137 13.29 9.97 11.26
CA LEU A 137 12.50 11.20 11.26
C LEU A 137 11.64 11.37 12.52
N LEU A 138 11.25 10.29 13.18
CA LEU A 138 10.33 10.31 14.35
C LEU A 138 10.77 11.24 15.48
N PRO A 139 12.06 11.29 15.89
CA PRO A 139 12.51 12.25 16.93
C PRO A 139 12.20 13.69 16.59
N LEU A 140 12.26 14.05 15.31
CA LEU A 140 12.13 15.41 14.78
C LEU A 140 10.69 15.75 14.33
N ALA A 141 9.86 14.72 14.12
CA ALA A 141 8.48 14.89 13.66
C ALA A 141 7.59 15.53 14.72
N TYR A 142 6.63 16.34 14.27
CA TYR A 142 5.56 16.86 15.13
C TYR A 142 4.68 15.71 15.63
N LYS A 143 4.17 14.88 14.73
CA LYS A 143 3.41 13.66 15.04
C LYS A 143 3.75 12.55 14.03
N MET A 144 3.43 11.33 14.41
CA MET A 144 3.48 10.15 13.56
C MET A 144 2.11 9.50 13.49
N PHE A 145 1.54 9.42 12.31
CA PHE A 145 0.32 8.67 12.07
C PHE A 145 0.65 7.23 11.73
N VAL A 146 -0.06 6.29 12.33
CA VAL A 146 0.18 4.87 12.14
C VAL A 146 -1.12 4.14 11.81
N SER A 147 -1.00 3.11 10.98
CA SER A 147 -2.14 2.30 10.57
C SER A 147 -2.60 1.34 11.67
N TYR A 148 -1.66 0.82 12.45
CA TYR A 148 -1.91 -0.26 13.40
C TYR A 148 -1.46 0.13 14.82
N LYS A 149 -2.28 -0.21 15.81
CA LYS A 149 -1.97 0.02 17.24
C LYS A 149 -0.74 -0.77 17.68
N ASP A 150 -0.55 -1.97 17.13
CA ASP A 150 0.51 -2.90 17.51
C ASP A 150 1.81 -2.66 16.71
N LEU A 151 2.08 -1.42 16.30
CA LEU A 151 3.28 -1.05 15.53
C LEU A 151 4.56 -1.41 16.29
N ILE A 152 5.50 -2.05 15.57
CA ILE A 152 6.76 -2.56 16.11
C ILE A 152 7.91 -1.58 15.78
N GLY A 153 8.86 -1.43 16.71
CA GLY A 153 10.13 -0.73 16.48
C GLY A 153 10.14 0.74 16.90
N ILE A 154 9.12 1.20 17.64
CA ILE A 154 9.09 2.53 18.26
C ILE A 154 9.62 2.45 19.69
N GLU A 155 10.50 3.38 20.05
CA GLU A 155 10.95 3.55 21.42
C GLU A 155 9.85 4.22 22.26
N LYS A 156 9.65 3.73 23.50
CA LYS A 156 8.59 4.20 24.42
C LYS A 156 8.55 5.72 24.59
N LYS A 157 9.71 6.39 24.59
CA LYS A 157 9.80 7.85 24.74
C LYS A 157 9.09 8.65 23.64
N TYR A 158 8.83 8.03 22.46
CA TYR A 158 8.13 8.68 21.33
C TYR A 158 6.64 8.34 21.25
N ASN A 159 6.09 7.55 22.18
CA ASN A 159 4.68 7.17 22.15
C ASN A 159 3.73 8.38 22.17
N HIS A 160 4.12 9.49 22.79
CA HIS A 160 3.34 10.73 22.82
C HIS A 160 3.19 11.41 21.45
N LYS A 161 4.04 11.05 20.48
CA LYS A 161 3.96 11.52 19.08
C LYS A 161 3.10 10.63 18.21
N VAL A 162 2.80 9.40 18.63
CA VAL A 162 2.13 8.39 17.80
C VAL A 162 0.62 8.53 17.92
N ILE A 163 -0.04 8.60 16.75
CA ILE A 163 -1.51 8.65 16.66
C ILE A 163 -1.98 7.52 15.76
N VAL A 164 -2.82 6.62 16.28
CA VAL A 164 -3.41 5.53 15.51
C VAL A 164 -4.56 6.08 14.68
N THR A 165 -4.27 6.43 13.44
CA THR A 165 -5.27 6.94 12.50
C THR A 165 -6.03 5.83 11.80
N GLY A 166 -5.36 4.73 11.47
CA GLY A 166 -5.80 3.70 10.55
C GLY A 166 -5.14 3.86 9.18
N ASN A 167 -5.51 3.01 8.23
CA ASN A 167 -4.96 3.04 6.88
C ASN A 167 -5.63 4.13 6.03
N ILE A 168 -4.81 4.91 5.32
CA ILE A 168 -5.30 5.86 4.33
C ILE A 168 -5.65 5.06 3.07
N ILE A 169 -6.94 4.91 2.82
CA ILE A 169 -7.50 4.07 1.76
C ILE A 169 -8.26 4.96 0.77
N ARG A 170 -8.35 4.51 -0.47
CA ARG A 170 -9.09 5.18 -1.54
C ARG A 170 -10.59 5.26 -1.20
N GLU A 171 -11.24 6.36 -1.58
CA GLU A 171 -12.66 6.59 -1.28
C GLU A 171 -13.58 5.53 -1.88
N GLU A 172 -13.29 5.06 -3.10
CA GLU A 172 -14.03 3.98 -3.74
C GLU A 172 -13.99 2.65 -2.96
N ILE A 173 -12.88 2.38 -2.25
CA ILE A 173 -12.74 1.20 -1.38
C ILE A 173 -13.54 1.37 -0.09
N LEU A 174 -13.51 2.56 0.51
CA LEU A 174 -14.26 2.84 1.74
C LEU A 174 -15.78 2.77 1.52
N ASN A 175 -16.23 3.08 0.32
CA ASN A 175 -17.63 3.05 -0.09
C ASN A 175 -18.04 1.70 -0.71
N PHE A 176 -17.09 0.79 -0.95
CA PHE A 176 -17.38 -0.50 -1.56
C PHE A 176 -18.28 -1.35 -0.67
N LYS A 177 -19.35 -1.89 -1.28
CA LYS A 177 -20.26 -2.86 -0.66
C LYS A 177 -20.22 -4.13 -1.50
N LYS A 178 -19.71 -5.20 -0.92
CA LYS A 178 -19.73 -6.50 -1.58
C LYS A 178 -21.15 -7.04 -1.63
N ASN A 179 -21.61 -7.46 -2.80
CA ASN A 179 -22.89 -8.14 -2.93
C ASN A 179 -22.71 -9.60 -2.45
N ASN A 180 -23.44 -10.00 -1.41
CA ASN A 180 -23.26 -11.31 -0.73
C ASN A 180 -23.78 -12.52 -1.56
N GLN A 181 -24.26 -12.32 -2.79
CA GLN A 181 -24.90 -13.36 -3.61
C GLN A 181 -23.93 -14.24 -4.41
N LEU A 182 -22.59 -14.07 -4.30
CA LEU A 182 -21.64 -14.88 -5.03
C LEU A 182 -21.38 -16.25 -4.36
N ARG A 183 -22.39 -17.13 -4.32
CA ARG A 183 -22.15 -18.57 -4.14
C ARG A 183 -22.21 -19.25 -5.52
N SER A 184 -21.12 -19.15 -6.28
CA SER A 184 -20.97 -19.93 -7.49
C SER A 184 -20.45 -21.34 -7.15
N GLU A 185 -20.67 -22.30 -8.04
CA GLU A 185 -20.06 -23.63 -7.91
C GLU A 185 -18.54 -23.56 -7.93
N SER A 186 -17.97 -22.57 -8.64
CA SER A 186 -16.53 -22.32 -8.67
C SER A 186 -16.07 -21.42 -7.53
N LEU A 187 -14.83 -21.58 -7.11
CA LEU A 187 -14.15 -20.62 -6.23
C LEU A 187 -13.54 -19.51 -7.08
N ASN A 188 -14.05 -18.30 -6.95
CA ASN A 188 -13.58 -17.14 -7.69
C ASN A 188 -12.35 -16.53 -6.99
N ILE A 189 -11.19 -16.66 -7.62
CA ILE A 189 -9.89 -16.23 -7.05
C ILE A 189 -9.35 -15.06 -7.86
N LEU A 190 -9.03 -13.96 -7.18
CA LEU A 190 -8.29 -12.84 -7.75
C LEU A 190 -6.83 -12.93 -7.32
N VAL A 191 -5.90 -12.76 -8.26
CA VAL A 191 -4.46 -12.74 -8.03
C VAL A 191 -3.93 -11.33 -8.23
N LEU A 192 -3.36 -10.74 -7.18
CA LEU A 192 -2.79 -9.38 -7.19
C LEU A 192 -1.32 -9.41 -6.79
N GLY A 193 -0.43 -9.26 -7.76
CA GLY A 193 1.02 -9.27 -7.51
C GLY A 193 1.64 -7.89 -7.28
N GLY A 194 0.98 -6.82 -7.71
CA GLY A 194 1.64 -5.52 -7.86
C GLY A 194 2.69 -5.54 -9.00
N SER A 195 3.34 -4.41 -9.28
CA SER A 195 4.17 -4.24 -10.48
C SER A 195 5.38 -5.19 -10.59
N GLN A 196 6.02 -5.54 -9.48
CA GLN A 196 7.21 -6.41 -9.49
C GLN A 196 6.88 -7.88 -9.16
N ALA A 197 5.89 -8.10 -8.34
CA ALA A 197 5.53 -9.42 -7.83
C ALA A 197 4.61 -10.19 -8.76
N ALA A 198 3.95 -9.52 -9.72
CA ALA A 198 3.14 -10.18 -10.75
C ALA A 198 3.95 -11.19 -11.56
N LYS A 199 5.25 -10.91 -11.82
CA LYS A 199 6.13 -11.84 -12.53
C LYS A 199 6.26 -13.19 -11.80
N SER A 200 6.58 -13.17 -10.52
CA SER A 200 6.73 -14.39 -9.70
C SER A 200 5.43 -15.20 -9.62
N PHE A 201 4.27 -14.54 -9.51
CA PHE A 201 2.98 -15.23 -9.50
C PHE A 201 2.65 -15.87 -10.86
N GLY A 202 3.04 -15.24 -11.98
CA GLY A 202 2.93 -15.85 -13.31
C GLY A 202 3.78 -17.11 -13.49
N GLU A 203 4.85 -17.27 -12.71
CA GLU A 203 5.71 -18.45 -12.74
C GLU A 203 5.24 -19.54 -11.76
N LEU A 204 4.78 -19.17 -10.57
CA LEU A 204 4.47 -20.09 -9.48
C LEU A 204 3.06 -20.67 -9.54
N LEU A 205 2.06 -19.83 -9.88
CA LEU A 205 0.66 -20.20 -9.70
C LEU A 205 0.10 -21.16 -10.77
N PRO A 206 0.57 -21.19 -12.03
CA PRO A 206 0.05 -22.12 -13.04
C PRO A 206 0.05 -23.58 -12.57
N ARG A 207 1.14 -24.04 -11.96
CA ARG A 207 1.23 -25.41 -11.40
C ARG A 207 0.23 -25.68 -10.27
N VAL A 208 -0.10 -24.66 -9.48
CA VAL A 208 -1.10 -24.79 -8.42
C VAL A 208 -2.50 -24.90 -9.01
N PHE A 209 -2.82 -24.11 -10.04
CA PHE A 209 -4.12 -24.16 -10.71
C PHE A 209 -4.29 -25.43 -11.53
N GLU A 210 -3.24 -25.94 -12.16
CA GLU A 210 -3.23 -27.26 -12.78
C GLU A 210 -3.63 -28.36 -11.80
N ARG A 211 -3.06 -28.37 -10.59
CA ARG A 211 -3.45 -29.31 -9.53
C ARG A 211 -4.90 -29.13 -9.08
N CYS A 212 -5.45 -27.92 -9.12
CA CYS A 212 -6.85 -27.70 -8.82
C CYS A 212 -7.73 -28.38 -9.88
N VAL A 213 -7.44 -28.16 -11.15
CA VAL A 213 -8.19 -28.75 -12.27
C VAL A 213 -8.12 -30.27 -12.26
N THR A 214 -6.90 -30.87 -12.15
CA THR A 214 -6.69 -32.32 -12.10
C THR A 214 -7.37 -33.01 -10.92
N LYS A 215 -7.68 -32.26 -9.86
CA LYS A 215 -8.42 -32.77 -8.68
C LYS A 215 -9.88 -32.32 -8.64
N ASN A 216 -10.44 -31.94 -9.80
CA ASN A 216 -11.84 -31.53 -9.99
C ASN A 216 -12.29 -30.40 -9.05
N ILE A 217 -11.39 -29.45 -8.74
CA ILE A 217 -11.72 -28.24 -8.01
C ILE A 217 -12.10 -27.17 -9.04
N LYS A 218 -13.37 -26.79 -9.05
CA LYS A 218 -13.87 -25.72 -9.95
C LYS A 218 -13.35 -24.36 -9.47
N ILE A 219 -12.50 -23.72 -10.28
CA ILE A 219 -11.95 -22.39 -10.03
C ILE A 219 -12.26 -21.44 -11.19
N LYS A 220 -12.40 -20.16 -10.84
CA LYS A 220 -12.37 -19.05 -11.81
C LYS A 220 -11.28 -18.08 -11.38
N ILE A 221 -10.35 -17.74 -12.28
CA ILE A 221 -9.16 -16.97 -11.95
C ILE A 221 -9.22 -15.60 -12.65
N PHE A 222 -9.05 -14.53 -11.87
CA PHE A 222 -8.75 -13.19 -12.36
C PHE A 222 -7.32 -12.89 -11.97
N GLN A 223 -6.39 -12.80 -12.91
CA GLN A 223 -4.97 -12.65 -12.56
C GLN A 223 -4.33 -11.42 -13.16
N GLN A 224 -3.76 -10.60 -12.27
CA GLN A 224 -2.84 -9.56 -12.68
C GLN A 224 -1.51 -10.19 -13.10
N CYS A 225 -1.05 -9.88 -14.33
CA CYS A 225 0.24 -10.31 -14.84
C CYS A 225 1.00 -9.14 -15.49
N ILE A 226 2.29 -9.30 -15.71
CA ILE A 226 3.08 -8.36 -16.52
C ILE A 226 2.83 -8.66 -18.01
N GLU A 227 2.92 -7.63 -18.84
CA GLU A 227 2.64 -7.72 -20.26
C GLU A 227 3.42 -8.84 -20.97
N SER A 228 4.72 -8.97 -20.65
CA SER A 228 5.58 -10.01 -21.22
C SER A 228 5.19 -11.46 -20.89
N GLN A 229 4.31 -11.68 -19.91
CA GLN A 229 3.82 -13.01 -19.52
C GLN A 229 2.42 -13.32 -20.03
N THR A 230 1.70 -12.34 -20.58
CA THR A 230 0.28 -12.47 -20.93
C THR A 230 0.05 -13.59 -21.94
N VAL A 231 0.84 -13.65 -23.02
CA VAL A 231 0.71 -14.68 -24.07
C VAL A 231 0.94 -16.07 -23.48
N LYS A 232 2.05 -16.28 -22.79
CA LYS A 232 2.41 -17.56 -22.20
C LYS A 232 1.37 -18.05 -21.18
N LEU A 233 0.89 -17.17 -20.30
CA LEU A 233 -0.13 -17.53 -19.32
C LEU A 233 -1.48 -17.86 -19.98
N ASN A 234 -1.86 -17.13 -21.03
CA ASN A 234 -3.07 -17.41 -21.78
C ASN A 234 -3.04 -18.81 -22.43
N GLU A 235 -1.90 -19.20 -23.02
CA GLU A 235 -1.72 -20.55 -23.60
C GLU A 235 -1.82 -21.65 -22.53
N ILE A 236 -1.14 -21.47 -21.40
CA ILE A 236 -1.17 -22.44 -20.29
C ILE A 236 -2.59 -22.61 -19.76
N TYR A 237 -3.30 -21.51 -19.49
CA TYR A 237 -4.63 -21.56 -18.88
C TYR A 237 -5.70 -22.08 -19.84
N LYS A 238 -5.58 -21.80 -21.14
CA LYS A 238 -6.44 -22.41 -22.17
C LYS A 238 -6.27 -23.93 -22.24
N LYS A 239 -5.02 -24.43 -22.17
CA LYS A 239 -4.75 -25.88 -22.14
C LYS A 239 -5.33 -26.56 -20.90
N LEU A 240 -5.36 -25.88 -19.78
CA LEU A 240 -5.94 -26.37 -18.52
C LEU A 240 -7.48 -26.33 -18.51
N ASN A 241 -8.12 -25.69 -19.47
CA ASN A 241 -9.54 -25.64 -19.70
C ASN A 241 -10.38 -25.23 -18.47
N PHE A 242 -10.02 -24.10 -17.84
CA PHE A 242 -10.81 -23.47 -16.78
C PHE A 242 -11.09 -21.99 -17.10
N ASN A 243 -12.06 -21.39 -16.42
CA ASN A 243 -12.43 -19.99 -16.63
C ASN A 243 -11.38 -19.03 -16.06
N PHE A 244 -10.81 -18.15 -16.87
CA PHE A 244 -9.85 -17.16 -16.44
C PHE A 244 -9.96 -15.83 -17.18
N GLU A 245 -9.42 -14.78 -16.57
CA GLU A 245 -9.24 -13.45 -17.14
C GLU A 245 -7.87 -12.92 -16.71
N LEU A 246 -7.03 -12.53 -17.68
CA LEU A 246 -5.72 -11.92 -17.44
C LEU A 246 -5.80 -10.41 -17.67
N PHE A 247 -5.17 -9.63 -16.79
CA PHE A 247 -5.08 -8.18 -16.97
C PHE A 247 -3.72 -7.65 -16.46
N ASN A 248 -3.24 -6.56 -17.06
CA ASN A 248 -1.95 -5.95 -16.65
C ASN A 248 -2.15 -4.91 -15.55
N PHE A 249 -3.08 -4.01 -15.74
CA PHE A 249 -3.42 -2.95 -14.81
C PHE A 249 -4.91 -2.61 -14.89
N THR A 250 -5.51 -2.25 -13.77
CA THR A 250 -6.88 -1.73 -13.74
C THR A 250 -6.97 -0.48 -12.88
N ASN A 251 -7.73 0.51 -13.33
CA ASN A 251 -8.12 1.66 -12.51
C ASN A 251 -9.35 1.35 -11.65
N ASN A 252 -10.10 0.30 -11.99
CA ASN A 252 -11.34 -0.12 -11.32
C ASN A 252 -11.19 -1.49 -10.65
N ILE A 253 -10.37 -1.55 -9.60
CA ILE A 253 -10.16 -2.81 -8.87
C ILE A 253 -11.43 -3.31 -8.16
N THR A 254 -12.37 -2.41 -7.82
CA THR A 254 -13.61 -2.76 -7.16
C THR A 254 -14.52 -3.65 -8.00
N GLU A 255 -14.41 -3.58 -9.31
CA GLU A 255 -15.10 -4.49 -10.22
C GLU A 255 -14.62 -5.95 -10.01
N TYR A 256 -13.31 -6.16 -9.91
CA TYR A 256 -12.77 -7.49 -9.59
C TYR A 256 -13.13 -7.91 -8.15
N PHE A 257 -13.07 -6.98 -7.20
CA PHE A 257 -13.46 -7.28 -5.81
C PHE A 257 -14.91 -7.75 -5.71
N SER A 258 -15.82 -7.23 -6.52
CA SER A 258 -17.22 -7.63 -6.54
C SER A 258 -17.43 -9.08 -7.02
N LYS A 259 -16.56 -9.58 -7.90
CA LYS A 259 -16.62 -10.91 -8.51
C LYS A 259 -15.84 -11.98 -7.74
N THR A 260 -15.08 -11.60 -6.69
CA THR A 260 -14.05 -12.42 -6.03
C THR A 260 -14.50 -12.92 -4.68
N GLU A 261 -14.19 -14.18 -4.33
CA GLU A 261 -14.40 -14.76 -3.02
C GLU A 261 -13.10 -14.85 -2.20
N LEU A 262 -11.97 -15.02 -2.89
CA LEU A 262 -10.65 -15.18 -2.30
C LEU A 262 -9.61 -14.40 -3.12
N VAL A 263 -8.68 -13.72 -2.44
CA VAL A 263 -7.57 -13.05 -3.11
C VAL A 263 -6.25 -13.74 -2.74
N ILE A 264 -5.40 -14.00 -3.73
CA ILE A 264 -4.00 -14.36 -3.53
C ILE A 264 -3.18 -13.10 -3.80
N THR A 265 -2.42 -12.64 -2.81
CA THR A 265 -1.72 -11.35 -2.92
C THR A 265 -0.40 -11.31 -2.17
N ARG A 266 0.42 -10.32 -2.48
CA ARG A 266 1.55 -9.93 -1.63
C ARG A 266 1.04 -9.24 -0.36
N SER A 267 1.86 -9.25 0.69
CA SER A 267 1.51 -8.69 2.00
C SER A 267 1.83 -7.19 2.11
N GLY A 268 1.70 -6.45 1.01
CA GLY A 268 1.82 -5.00 1.04
C GLY A 268 0.67 -4.38 1.84
N SER A 269 0.98 -3.49 2.77
CA SER A 269 -0.02 -2.94 3.69
C SER A 269 -1.20 -2.26 2.99
N SER A 270 -0.99 -1.58 1.86
CA SER A 270 -2.08 -0.91 1.16
C SER A 270 -3.11 -1.87 0.58
N VAL A 271 -2.67 -2.91 -0.17
CA VAL A 271 -3.60 -3.86 -0.78
C VAL A 271 -4.32 -4.70 0.28
N THR A 272 -3.60 -5.14 1.31
CA THR A 272 -4.21 -5.96 2.37
C THR A 272 -5.20 -5.17 3.20
N SER A 273 -4.94 -3.90 3.49
CA SER A 273 -5.92 -3.05 4.18
C SER A 273 -7.15 -2.74 3.32
N GLU A 274 -7.00 -2.57 2.01
CA GLU A 274 -8.14 -2.47 1.10
C GLU A 274 -9.01 -3.73 1.17
N LEU A 275 -8.39 -4.92 1.09
CA LEU A 275 -9.12 -6.20 1.18
C LEU A 275 -9.84 -6.37 2.52
N ILE A 276 -9.20 -5.99 3.64
CA ILE A 276 -9.82 -6.04 4.97
C ILE A 276 -11.05 -5.13 5.02
N ASN A 277 -10.96 -3.89 4.49
CA ASN A 277 -12.09 -2.96 4.48
C ASN A 277 -13.22 -3.39 3.53
N CYS A 278 -12.88 -4.08 2.43
CA CYS A 278 -13.85 -4.68 1.50
C CYS A 278 -14.43 -6.01 1.98
N ARG A 279 -13.98 -6.57 3.11
CA ARG A 279 -14.41 -7.88 3.62
C ARG A 279 -14.11 -9.02 2.66
N ILE A 280 -12.92 -9.02 2.06
CA ILE A 280 -12.49 -10.04 1.11
C ILE A 280 -11.39 -10.87 1.75
N PRO A 281 -11.62 -12.18 1.98
CA PRO A 281 -10.61 -13.10 2.45
C PRO A 281 -9.40 -13.14 1.51
N PHE A 282 -8.20 -13.27 2.07
CA PHE A 282 -6.99 -13.34 1.26
C PHE A 282 -5.96 -14.32 1.81
N ILE A 283 -5.15 -14.85 0.90
CA ILE A 283 -3.92 -15.58 1.19
C ILE A 283 -2.76 -14.64 0.87
N SER A 284 -2.00 -14.28 1.90
CA SER A 284 -0.78 -13.51 1.78
C SER A 284 0.39 -14.41 1.38
N ILE A 285 1.08 -14.03 0.31
CA ILE A 285 2.36 -14.62 -0.09
C ILE A 285 3.40 -13.49 -0.02
N PRO A 286 4.11 -13.32 1.12
CA PRO A 286 5.09 -12.26 1.28
C PRO A 286 6.17 -12.28 0.21
N TYR A 287 6.60 -11.10 -0.25
CA TYR A 287 7.75 -10.99 -1.15
C TYR A 287 9.05 -11.21 -0.36
N PRO A 288 9.85 -12.25 -0.66
CA PRO A 288 11.00 -12.64 0.17
C PRO A 288 12.12 -11.59 0.23
N HIS A 289 12.21 -10.72 -0.78
CA HIS A 289 13.20 -9.66 -0.85
C HIS A 289 12.64 -8.29 -0.44
N ALA A 290 11.56 -8.27 0.33
CA ALA A 290 11.00 -7.03 0.86
C ALA A 290 11.96 -6.39 1.86
N THR A 291 12.18 -5.08 1.75
CA THR A 291 13.05 -4.32 2.65
C THR A 291 12.66 -4.57 4.11
N ASP A 292 13.63 -4.90 4.96
CA ASP A 292 13.45 -5.18 6.39
C ASP A 292 12.38 -6.25 6.68
N SER A 293 12.13 -7.16 5.71
CA SER A 293 11.10 -8.22 5.81
C SER A 293 9.71 -7.70 6.21
N HIS A 294 9.39 -6.44 5.84
CA HIS A 294 8.13 -5.82 6.26
C HIS A 294 6.90 -6.60 5.78
N GLN A 295 6.99 -7.30 4.62
CA GLN A 295 5.86 -8.09 4.13
C GLN A 295 5.63 -9.36 4.96
N ASP A 296 6.68 -10.04 5.44
CA ASP A 296 6.54 -11.18 6.34
C ASP A 296 5.87 -10.75 7.66
N LYS A 297 6.27 -9.61 8.20
CA LYS A 297 5.70 -9.07 9.44
C LYS A 297 4.25 -8.65 9.28
N ASN A 298 3.90 -8.00 8.17
CA ASN A 298 2.52 -7.69 7.84
C ASN A 298 1.67 -8.96 7.72
N ALA A 299 2.14 -9.97 6.99
CA ALA A 299 1.42 -11.22 6.78
C ALA A 299 1.18 -11.98 8.10
N ALA A 300 2.22 -12.11 8.94
CA ALA A 300 2.10 -12.74 10.25
C ALA A 300 1.12 -11.99 11.17
N TYR A 301 1.11 -10.65 11.10
CA TYR A 301 0.14 -9.84 11.84
C TYR A 301 -1.29 -10.09 11.38
N PHE A 302 -1.54 -10.10 10.06
CA PHE A 302 -2.88 -10.32 9.51
C PHE A 302 -3.39 -11.73 9.80
N GLU A 303 -2.52 -12.73 9.73
CA GLU A 303 -2.84 -14.11 10.10
C GLU A 303 -3.20 -14.21 11.60
N LYS A 304 -2.36 -13.66 12.49
CA LYS A 304 -2.62 -13.59 13.93
C LYS A 304 -3.95 -12.92 14.29
N LYS A 305 -4.34 -11.86 13.53
CA LYS A 305 -5.64 -11.18 13.72
C LYS A 305 -6.80 -11.96 13.06
N GLY A 306 -6.52 -12.98 12.28
CA GLY A 306 -7.51 -13.75 11.53
C GLY A 306 -8.09 -12.98 10.34
N TYR A 307 -7.37 -12.01 9.80
CA TYR A 307 -7.81 -11.19 8.65
C TYR A 307 -7.51 -11.86 7.31
N GLY A 308 -6.59 -12.81 7.29
CA GLY A 308 -6.17 -13.56 6.11
C GLY A 308 -5.32 -14.76 6.51
N LEU A 309 -4.84 -15.47 5.50
CA LEU A 309 -3.99 -16.66 5.65
C LEU A 309 -2.60 -16.36 5.11
N LEU A 310 -1.58 -17.09 5.58
CA LEU A 310 -0.19 -16.92 5.18
C LEU A 310 0.35 -18.18 4.52
N VAL A 311 0.95 -18.00 3.34
CA VAL A 311 1.78 -19.02 2.68
C VAL A 311 3.10 -18.37 2.28
N LYS A 312 4.24 -18.85 2.77
CA LYS A 312 5.55 -18.37 2.35
C LYS A 312 5.82 -18.75 0.89
N GLU A 313 6.47 -17.89 0.11
CA GLU A 313 6.72 -18.12 -1.32
C GLU A 313 7.44 -19.46 -1.58
N ALA A 314 8.43 -19.81 -0.75
CA ALA A 314 9.16 -21.09 -0.85
C ALA A 314 8.25 -22.33 -0.73
N HIS A 315 7.08 -22.20 -0.11
CA HIS A 315 6.15 -23.31 0.13
C HIS A 315 4.87 -23.23 -0.72
N VAL A 316 4.83 -22.35 -1.74
CA VAL A 316 3.64 -22.17 -2.58
C VAL A 316 3.19 -23.48 -3.24
N HIS A 317 4.12 -24.24 -3.85
CA HIS A 317 3.79 -25.50 -4.53
C HIS A 317 3.30 -26.59 -3.57
N GLU A 318 3.74 -26.56 -2.33
CA GLU A 318 3.40 -27.54 -1.31
C GLU A 318 2.08 -27.19 -0.61
N LYS A 319 1.93 -25.94 -0.14
CA LYS A 319 0.88 -25.52 0.79
C LYS A 319 -0.31 -24.85 0.15
N LEU A 320 -0.13 -24.17 -1.00
CA LEU A 320 -1.22 -23.35 -1.56
C LEU A 320 -2.35 -24.21 -2.12
N PHE A 321 -2.04 -25.29 -2.86
CA PHE A 321 -3.06 -26.20 -3.39
C PHE A 321 -3.91 -26.84 -2.28
N PRO A 322 -3.34 -27.48 -1.22
CA PRO A 322 -4.15 -28.04 -0.12
C PRO A 322 -5.05 -26.99 0.54
N LEU A 323 -4.55 -25.77 0.69
CA LEU A 323 -5.31 -24.66 1.27
C LEU A 323 -6.50 -24.27 0.38
N ILE A 324 -6.29 -24.07 -0.93
CA ILE A 324 -7.37 -23.79 -1.90
C ILE A 324 -8.41 -24.93 -1.88
N LYS A 325 -7.94 -26.18 -1.87
CA LYS A 325 -8.83 -27.36 -1.79
C LYS A 325 -9.70 -27.35 -0.53
N SER A 326 -9.13 -27.03 0.62
CA SER A 326 -9.87 -26.91 1.88
C SER A 326 -10.92 -25.81 1.82
N LEU A 327 -10.54 -24.61 1.32
CA LEU A 327 -11.43 -23.46 1.16
C LEU A 327 -12.55 -23.70 0.15
N TYR A 328 -12.28 -24.46 -0.92
CA TYR A 328 -13.29 -24.87 -1.90
C TYR A 328 -14.32 -25.82 -1.29
N LYS A 329 -13.87 -26.83 -0.51
CA LYS A 329 -14.75 -27.82 0.13
C LYS A 329 -15.56 -27.24 1.28
N ASP A 330 -14.94 -26.41 2.11
CA ASP A 330 -15.59 -25.77 3.25
C ASP A 330 -15.36 -24.23 3.23
N ARG A 331 -16.39 -23.50 2.81
CA ARG A 331 -16.41 -22.04 2.78
C ARG A 331 -16.56 -21.40 4.18
N LYS A 332 -16.76 -22.19 5.25
CA LYS A 332 -16.92 -21.65 6.61
C LYS A 332 -15.68 -20.87 7.06
N LEU A 333 -14.47 -21.29 6.64
CA LEU A 333 -13.25 -20.57 6.96
C LEU A 333 -13.21 -19.18 6.33
N LEU A 334 -13.67 -19.03 5.08
CA LEU A 334 -13.80 -17.71 4.46
C LEU A 334 -14.75 -16.79 5.23
N ASN A 335 -15.90 -17.34 5.68
CA ASN A 335 -16.84 -16.60 6.51
C ASN A 335 -16.22 -16.18 7.85
N LYS A 336 -15.45 -17.06 8.51
CA LYS A 336 -14.73 -16.72 9.75
C LYS A 336 -13.76 -15.54 9.54
N ILE A 337 -13.04 -15.51 8.42
CA ILE A 337 -12.15 -14.39 8.06
C ILE A 337 -12.96 -13.12 7.88
N ILE A 338 -14.08 -13.16 7.15
CA ILE A 338 -14.97 -12.01 6.93
C ILE A 338 -15.47 -11.46 8.28
N GLU A 339 -15.91 -12.31 9.20
CA GLU A 339 -16.37 -11.87 10.52
C GLU A 339 -15.25 -11.19 11.34
N LYS A 340 -14.01 -11.66 11.23
CA LYS A 340 -12.86 -10.97 11.83
C LYS A 340 -12.58 -9.63 11.17
N GLN A 341 -12.64 -9.55 9.83
CA GLN A 341 -12.45 -8.33 9.08
C GLN A 341 -13.53 -7.28 9.37
N LYS A 342 -14.78 -7.67 9.65
CA LYS A 342 -15.87 -6.76 10.05
C LYS A 342 -15.56 -5.95 11.32
N LYS A 343 -14.70 -6.46 12.20
CA LYS A 343 -14.28 -5.79 13.43
C LYS A 343 -13.26 -4.67 13.19
N HIS A 344 -12.72 -4.56 11.96
CA HIS A 344 -11.80 -3.51 11.55
C HIS A 344 -12.47 -2.52 10.62
N SER A 345 -12.14 -1.23 10.76
CA SER A 345 -12.65 -0.18 9.87
C SER A 345 -11.72 1.02 9.86
N ASP A 346 -11.34 1.45 8.66
CA ASP A 346 -10.57 2.68 8.44
C ASP A 346 -11.44 3.88 8.01
N LYS A 347 -12.77 3.78 8.08
CA LYS A 347 -13.70 4.85 7.64
C LYS A 347 -13.48 6.20 8.33
N LYS A 348 -12.93 6.20 9.55
CA LYS A 348 -12.67 7.42 10.33
C LYS A 348 -11.25 7.98 10.14
N VAL A 349 -10.42 7.43 9.24
CA VAL A 349 -9.02 7.83 9.06
C VAL A 349 -8.90 9.33 8.74
N PHE A 350 -9.63 9.82 7.75
CA PHE A 350 -9.56 11.23 7.37
C PHE A 350 -10.12 12.17 8.45
N LEU A 351 -11.15 11.75 9.18
CA LEU A 351 -11.65 12.52 10.32
C LEU A 351 -10.58 12.71 11.40
N LYS A 352 -9.83 11.64 11.74
CA LYS A 352 -8.75 11.70 12.72
C LYS A 352 -7.60 12.59 12.24
N ILE A 353 -7.21 12.45 10.97
CA ILE A 353 -6.16 13.27 10.36
C ILE A 353 -6.55 14.75 10.38
N ASN A 354 -7.75 15.07 9.91
CA ASN A 354 -8.23 16.45 9.82
C ASN A 354 -8.32 17.13 11.20
N ARG A 355 -8.66 16.39 12.27
CA ARG A 355 -8.63 16.94 13.65
C ARG A 355 -7.24 17.39 14.04
N VAL A 356 -6.19 16.62 13.75
CA VAL A 356 -4.81 17.00 14.07
C VAL A 356 -4.37 18.23 13.27
N ILE A 357 -4.80 18.32 12.00
CA ILE A 357 -4.50 19.48 11.16
C ILE A 357 -5.22 20.75 11.65
N GLU A 358 -6.45 20.64 12.15
CA GLU A 358 -7.17 21.79 12.71
C GLU A 358 -6.50 22.28 14.03
N ILE A 359 -5.97 21.38 14.87
CA ILE A 359 -5.18 21.76 16.05
C ILE A 359 -3.94 22.56 15.61
N LEU A 360 -3.15 22.00 14.68
CA LEU A 360 -1.94 22.62 14.17
C LEU A 360 -2.18 23.97 13.45
N LYS A 361 -3.39 24.19 12.97
CA LYS A 361 -3.81 25.45 12.35
C LYS A 361 -4.01 26.56 13.36
N ASN A 362 -4.34 26.21 14.61
CA ASN A 362 -4.64 27.14 15.69
C ASN A 362 -3.43 27.38 16.63
N GLU A 363 -2.35 26.60 16.46
CA GLU A 363 -1.03 26.87 17.06
C GLU A 363 -0.26 27.90 16.23
#